data_29f761bd3c4dd93a366b6237fc6448d0
#
_entry.id   29f761bd3c4dd93a366b6237fc6448d0
#
_cell.length_a   1.000
_cell.length_b   1.000
_cell.length_c   1.000
_cell.angle_alpha   90.00
_cell.angle_beta   90.00
_cell.angle_gamma   90.00
#
_symmetry.space_group_name_H-M   'P 1'
#
loop_
_entity.id
_entity.type
_entity.pdbx_description
1 polymer ?
#
loop_
_entity_poly.entity_id
_entity_poly.type
_entity_poly.pdbx_seq_one_letter_code
_entity_poly.pdbx_strand_id
1 'polypeptide(L)'
;QKESQVMVGPLVRQCAGEFFVDKLFVGTDGFLPEIGFTGGDMMRTEAMKSMAQSAKKVIVVTDSSKFSRQGVVVQFKLSEVHSVYTDNGIPNESKKLLEEQGIRVCVPEEGN
;
A
#
# COMPACT_ATOMS: atom_id res chain seq x y z
N GLN A 1 12.24 -6.48 10.33
CA GLN A 1 11.97 -5.90 10.38
C GLN A 1 11.34 -5.55 10.20
N LYS A 2 11.03 -5.79 9.97
CA LYS A 2 10.43 -5.22 9.85
C LYS A 2 9.99 -4.21 10.07
N GLU A 3 9.72 -4.21 10.31
CA GLU A 3 9.31 -3.13 10.68
C GLU A 3 9.62 -2.00 10.00
N SER A 4 10.30 -2.08 9.21
CA SER A 4 10.76 -0.99 8.44
C SER A 4 9.72 -0.39 7.55
N GLN A 5 8.67 -1.09 7.25
CA GLN A 5 7.67 -0.46 6.42
C GLN A 5 6.80 0.51 7.18
N VAL A 6 6.88 0.51 8.50
CA VAL A 6 6.20 1.52 9.28
C VAL A 6 7.18 2.04 10.28
N MET A 7 7.99 2.95 9.85
CA MET A 7 8.93 3.59 10.73
C MET A 7 8.24 4.78 11.32
N VAL A 8 7.70 4.59 12.49
CA VAL A 8 6.92 5.63 13.10
C VAL A 8 7.75 6.30 14.16
N GLY A 9 7.81 7.53 14.17
CA GLY A 9 8.52 8.26 15.16
C GLY A 9 8.65 9.68 14.72
N PRO A 10 8.83 10.58 15.67
CA PRO A 10 8.95 11.99 15.31
C PRO A 10 10.10 12.27 14.36
N LEU A 11 11.21 11.58 14.56
CA LEU A 11 12.36 11.80 13.70
C LEU A 11 12.08 11.39 12.27
N VAL A 12 11.44 10.25 12.09
CA VAL A 12 11.13 9.77 10.75
C VAL A 12 10.21 10.74 10.04
N ARG A 13 9.20 11.22 10.74
CA ARG A 13 8.27 12.16 10.15
C ARG A 13 8.94 13.46 9.78
N GLN A 14 9.82 13.92 10.63
CA GLN A 14 10.57 15.14 10.38
C GLN A 14 11.44 14.97 9.14
N CYS A 15 12.12 13.84 9.05
CA CYS A 15 12.97 13.57 7.91
C CYS A 15 12.17 13.45 6.63
N ALA A 16 11.02 12.81 6.70
CA ALA A 16 10.18 12.63 5.53
C ALA A 16 9.72 13.97 4.97
N GLY A 17 9.60 14.98 5.83
CA GLY A 17 9.22 16.30 5.36
C GLY A 17 10.35 17.03 4.65
N GLU A 18 11.58 16.58 4.86
CA GLU A 18 12.75 17.24 4.30
C GLU A 18 13.36 16.48 3.14
N PHE A 19 13.01 15.21 2.99
CA PHE A 19 13.59 14.37 1.95
C PHE A 19 12.50 13.84 1.06
N PHE A 20 12.87 13.59 -0.19
CA PHE A 20 12.00 12.86 -1.09
C PHE A 20 12.61 11.49 -1.32
N VAL A 21 11.79 10.46 -1.18
CA VAL A 21 12.21 9.10 -1.49
C VAL A 21 11.55 8.69 -2.80
N ASP A 22 12.21 7.82 -3.54
CA ASP A 22 11.67 7.39 -4.81
C ASP A 22 10.49 6.47 -4.62
N LYS A 23 10.63 5.49 -3.75
CA LYS A 23 9.61 4.47 -3.56
C LYS A 23 9.37 4.24 -2.08
N LEU A 24 8.11 4.12 -1.73
CA LEU A 24 7.71 3.76 -0.38
C LEU A 24 6.92 2.46 -0.47
N PHE A 25 7.41 1.43 0.20
CA PHE A 25 6.73 0.14 0.23
C PHE A 25 5.90 0.05 1.49
N VAL A 26 4.63 -0.25 1.34
CA VAL A 26 3.71 -0.30 2.47
C VAL A 26 2.91 -1.59 2.43
N GLY A 27 2.54 -2.08 3.61
CA GLY A 27 1.61 -3.18 3.71
C GLY A 27 0.20 -2.66 3.85
N THR A 28 -0.76 -3.55 3.78
CA THR A 28 -2.15 -3.17 3.96
C THR A 28 -2.87 -4.27 4.73
N ASP A 29 -3.99 -3.91 5.34
CA ASP A 29 -4.79 -4.88 6.07
C ASP A 29 -6.03 -5.31 5.30
N GLY A 30 -6.44 -4.52 4.33
CA GLY A 30 -7.64 -4.86 3.58
C GLY A 30 -7.77 -4.02 2.34
N PHE A 31 -8.88 -4.23 1.64
CA PHE A 31 -9.12 -3.60 0.36
C PHE A 31 -10.61 -3.39 0.17
N LEU A 32 -10.97 -2.19 -0.26
CA LEU A 32 -12.35 -1.86 -0.63
C LEU A 32 -12.34 -1.51 -2.10
N PRO A 33 -13.01 -2.31 -2.94
CA PRO A 33 -13.09 -1.97 -4.38
C PRO A 33 -13.65 -0.58 -4.55
N GLU A 34 -13.12 0.16 -5.50
CA GLU A 34 -13.55 1.51 -5.82
C GLU A 34 -13.08 2.56 -4.83
N ILE A 35 -12.54 2.16 -3.69
CA ILE A 35 -12.02 3.12 -2.73
C ILE A 35 -10.51 3.01 -2.63
N GLY A 36 -10.02 1.83 -2.19
CA GLY A 36 -8.59 1.66 -2.08
C GLY A 36 -8.21 0.70 -0.97
N PHE A 37 -7.03 0.89 -0.44
CA PHE A 37 -6.47 0.02 0.58
C PHE A 37 -6.77 0.53 1.97
N THR A 38 -7.05 -0.39 2.88
CA THR A 38 -7.54 -0.03 4.20
C THR A 38 -6.66 -0.61 5.29
N GLY A 39 -6.69 0.03 6.43
CA GLY A 39 -5.94 -0.41 7.60
C GLY A 39 -6.84 -0.53 8.80
N GLY A 40 -6.32 -1.17 9.84
CA GLY A 40 -7.08 -1.33 11.06
C GLY A 40 -6.71 -0.36 12.16
N ASP A 41 -5.74 0.51 11.91
CA ASP A 41 -5.17 1.35 12.94
C ASP A 41 -4.96 2.75 12.41
N MET A 42 -5.63 3.71 13.04
CA MET A 42 -5.56 5.09 12.61
C MET A 42 -4.16 5.67 12.74
N MET A 43 -3.47 5.37 13.81
CA MET A 43 -2.14 5.93 14.04
C MET A 43 -1.14 5.44 13.02
N ARG A 44 -1.18 4.15 12.71
CA ARG A 44 -0.29 3.62 11.70
C ARG A 44 -0.61 4.19 10.33
N THR A 45 -1.89 4.36 10.05
CA THR A 45 -2.31 4.93 8.79
C THR A 45 -1.81 6.36 8.65
N GLU A 46 -1.92 7.14 9.71
CA GLU A 46 -1.44 8.52 9.68
C GLU A 46 0.06 8.58 9.43
N ALA A 47 0.80 7.68 10.06
CA ALA A 47 2.25 7.64 9.87
C ALA A 47 2.61 7.29 8.44
N MET A 48 1.91 6.31 7.88
CA MET A 48 2.17 5.91 6.50
C MET A 48 1.84 7.03 5.52
N LYS A 49 0.73 7.71 5.73
CA LYS A 49 0.34 8.80 4.85
C LYS A 49 1.33 9.94 4.92
N SER A 50 1.85 10.19 6.11
CA SER A 50 2.84 11.23 6.28
C SER A 50 4.10 10.93 5.47
N MET A 51 4.55 9.67 5.50
CA MET A 51 5.71 9.28 4.73
C MET A 51 5.43 9.29 3.24
N ALA A 52 4.21 8.93 2.86
CA ALA A 52 3.84 8.86 1.45
C ALA A 52 3.88 10.23 0.78
N GLN A 53 3.69 11.29 1.55
CA GLN A 53 3.74 12.63 0.99
C GLN A 53 5.12 12.97 0.42
N SER A 54 6.16 12.31 0.91
CA SER A 54 7.50 12.55 0.43
C SER A 54 7.97 11.50 -0.56
N ALA A 55 7.10 10.58 -0.94
CA ALA A 55 7.46 9.51 -1.85
C ALA A 55 6.96 9.82 -3.25
N LYS A 56 7.75 9.48 -4.24
CA LYS A 56 7.32 9.63 -5.62
C LYS A 56 6.37 8.51 -6.02
N LYS A 57 6.56 7.33 -5.45
CA LYS A 57 5.72 6.18 -5.76
C LYS A 57 5.39 5.45 -4.48
N VAL A 58 4.13 5.12 -4.30
CA VAL A 58 3.67 4.29 -3.19
C VAL A 58 3.39 2.90 -3.76
N ILE A 59 4.02 1.90 -3.19
CA ILE A 59 3.92 0.53 -3.66
C ILE A 59 3.37 -0.32 -2.52
N VAL A 60 2.24 -0.96 -2.77
CA VAL A 60 1.62 -1.83 -1.78
C VAL A 60 2.17 -3.24 -1.96
N VAL A 61 2.67 -3.82 -0.89
CA VAL A 61 3.16 -5.19 -0.89
C VAL A 61 2.31 -5.98 0.09
N THR A 62 1.59 -6.95 -0.41
CA THR A 62 0.64 -7.67 0.43
C THR A 62 0.36 -9.05 -0.13
N ASP A 63 -0.10 -9.95 0.73
CA ASP A 63 -0.59 -11.23 0.26
C ASP A 63 -2.05 -11.08 -0.20
N SER A 64 -2.48 -12.01 -1.02
CA SER A 64 -3.78 -11.88 -1.66
C SER A 64 -4.96 -12.00 -0.71
N SER A 65 -4.75 -12.54 0.49
CA SER A 65 -5.86 -12.67 1.45
C SER A 65 -6.42 -11.32 1.85
N LYS A 66 -5.62 -10.26 1.73
CA LYS A 66 -6.07 -8.93 2.12
C LYS A 66 -7.09 -8.34 1.18
N PHE A 67 -7.19 -8.88 -0.03
CA PHE A 67 -8.17 -8.36 -0.98
C PHE A 67 -9.61 -8.75 -0.64
N SER A 68 -9.78 -9.70 0.28
CA SER A 68 -11.11 -10.07 0.72
C SER A 68 -11.41 -9.58 2.14
N ARG A 69 -10.59 -8.70 2.66
CA ARG A 69 -10.78 -8.13 3.98
C ARG A 69 -11.01 -6.63 3.88
N GLN A 70 -11.67 -6.09 4.88
CA GLN A 70 -11.91 -4.66 4.96
C GLN A 70 -11.41 -4.14 6.28
N GLY A 71 -10.63 -3.06 6.22
CA GLY A 71 -10.20 -2.39 7.43
C GLY A 71 -11.17 -1.29 7.79
N VAL A 72 -10.86 -0.56 8.85
CA VAL A 72 -11.74 0.49 9.34
C VAL A 72 -11.32 1.88 8.88
N VAL A 73 -10.10 2.02 8.38
CA VAL A 73 -9.56 3.31 7.97
C VAL A 73 -9.02 3.19 6.55
N VAL A 74 -9.31 4.18 5.72
CA VAL A 74 -8.73 4.20 4.37
C VAL A 74 -7.27 4.61 4.48
N GLN A 75 -6.38 3.71 4.06
CA GLN A 75 -4.95 3.96 4.04
C GLN A 75 -4.56 4.78 2.83
N PHE A 76 -4.89 4.26 1.67
CA PHE A 76 -4.55 4.90 0.40
C PHE A 76 -5.69 4.70 -0.56
N LYS A 77 -6.09 5.79 -1.19
CA LYS A 77 -7.05 5.71 -2.29
C LYS A 77 -6.35 5.10 -3.48
N LEU A 78 -7.13 4.55 -4.39
CA LEU A 78 -6.56 3.93 -5.59
C LEU A 78 -5.66 4.91 -6.33
N SER A 79 -6.05 6.16 -6.41
CA SER A 79 -5.27 7.16 -7.14
C SER A 79 -3.91 7.46 -6.51
N GLU A 80 -3.70 7.04 -5.27
CA GLU A 80 -2.46 7.33 -4.56
C GLU A 80 -1.44 6.20 -4.68
N VAL A 81 -1.82 5.08 -5.28
CA VAL A 81 -0.97 3.90 -5.34
C VAL A 81 -0.41 3.72 -6.74
N HIS A 82 0.90 3.56 -6.83
CA HIS A 82 1.57 3.35 -8.11
C HIS A 82 1.48 1.90 -8.56
N SER A 83 1.78 0.98 -7.66
CA SER A 83 1.78 -0.43 -8.02
C SER A 83 1.50 -1.30 -6.80
N VAL A 84 1.16 -2.55 -7.08
CA VAL A 84 0.85 -3.55 -6.06
C VAL A 84 1.64 -4.81 -6.36
N TYR A 85 2.32 -5.32 -5.35
CA TYR A 85 3.02 -6.59 -5.44
C TYR A 85 2.29 -7.58 -4.55
N THR A 86 1.80 -8.65 -5.13
CA THR A 86 1.05 -9.65 -4.39
C THR A 86 1.25 -11.02 -5.01
N ASP A 87 0.65 -12.05 -4.41
CA ASP A 87 0.77 -13.40 -4.93
C ASP A 87 -0.35 -13.68 -5.94
N ASN A 88 -0.26 -14.85 -6.58
CA ASN A 88 -1.19 -15.17 -7.67
C ASN A 88 -2.58 -15.55 -7.20
N GLY A 89 -2.83 -15.49 -5.90
CA GLY A 89 -4.17 -15.67 -5.38
C GLY A 89 -5.05 -14.44 -5.46
N ILE A 90 -4.50 -13.33 -5.98
CA ILE A 90 -5.31 -12.11 -6.10
C ILE A 90 -6.56 -12.39 -6.96
N PRO A 91 -7.74 -11.95 -6.50
CA PRO A 91 -8.96 -12.15 -7.29
C PRO A 91 -8.86 -11.43 -8.63
N ASN A 92 -9.34 -12.10 -9.68
CA ASN A 92 -9.27 -11.50 -11.01
C ASN A 92 -9.95 -10.16 -11.09
N GLU A 93 -11.05 -10.01 -10.38
CA GLU A 93 -11.79 -8.75 -10.37
C GLU A 93 -10.96 -7.64 -9.76
N SER A 94 -10.25 -7.95 -8.70
CA SER A 94 -9.41 -6.95 -8.05
C SER A 94 -8.25 -6.55 -8.93
N LYS A 95 -7.62 -7.53 -9.55
CA LYS A 95 -6.50 -7.25 -10.44
C LYS A 95 -6.94 -6.38 -11.60
N LYS A 96 -8.08 -6.73 -12.18
CA LYS A 96 -8.61 -5.98 -13.31
C LYS A 96 -8.95 -4.55 -12.91
N LEU A 97 -9.58 -4.39 -11.75
CA LEU A 97 -9.93 -3.08 -11.25
C LEU A 97 -8.69 -2.21 -11.06
N LEU A 98 -7.65 -2.77 -10.45
CA LEU A 98 -6.43 -2.03 -10.22
C LEU A 98 -5.78 -1.63 -11.54
N GLU A 99 -5.74 -2.54 -12.49
CA GLU A 99 -5.11 -2.23 -13.78
C GLU A 99 -5.90 -1.20 -14.56
N GLU A 100 -7.21 -1.22 -14.43
CA GLU A 100 -8.04 -0.21 -15.08
C GLU A 100 -7.82 1.18 -14.50
N GLN A 101 -7.37 1.24 -13.26
CA GLN A 101 -7.04 2.51 -12.63
C GLN A 101 -5.61 2.94 -12.89
N GLY A 102 -4.90 2.21 -13.73
CA GLY A 102 -3.52 2.54 -14.04
C GLY A 102 -2.52 2.02 -13.03
N ILE A 103 -2.93 1.16 -12.13
CA ILE A 103 -2.05 0.61 -11.11
C ILE A 103 -1.42 -0.66 -11.65
N ARG A 104 -0.10 -0.72 -11.58
CA ARG A 104 0.62 -1.89 -12.03
C ARG A 104 0.53 -3.00 -10.99
N VAL A 105 0.11 -4.18 -11.41
CA VAL A 105 0.00 -5.32 -10.50
C VAL A 105 1.09 -6.32 -10.87
N CYS A 106 1.95 -6.61 -9.90
CA CYS A 106 3.08 -7.50 -10.08
C CYS A 106 2.85 -8.76 -9.27
N VAL A 107 2.82 -9.89 -9.96
CA VAL A 107 2.59 -11.20 -9.34
C VAL A 107 3.73 -12.10 -9.77
N PRO A 108 4.36 -12.82 -8.82
CA PRO A 108 5.44 -13.72 -9.20
C PRO A 108 4.90 -14.84 -10.08
N GLU A 109 5.74 -15.28 -10.97
CA GLU A 109 5.35 -16.36 -11.84
C GLU A 109 5.29 -17.68 -11.08
N GLU A 110 4.36 -18.52 -11.52
CA GLU A 110 4.23 -19.81 -10.93
C GLU A 110 5.49 -20.61 -11.15
N GLY A 111 5.93 -21.31 -10.12
CA GLY A 111 7.09 -22.15 -10.23
C GLY A 111 8.40 -21.45 -10.00
N ASN A 112 8.36 -20.17 -9.70
CA ASN A 112 9.59 -19.41 -9.43
C ASN A 112 9.88 -19.18 -7.99
#